data_f66b6ea3423dd6f01abf9b7ce7c3cf49
#
_entry.id   f66b6ea3423dd6f01abf9b7ce7c3cf49
#
_cell.length_a   1.000
_cell.length_b   1.000
_cell.length_c   1.000
_cell.angle_alpha   90.00
_cell.angle_beta   90.00
_cell.angle_gamma   90.00
#
_symmetry.space_group_name_H-M   'P 1'
#
loop_
_entity.id
_entity.type
_entity.pdbx_description
1 polymer ?
#
loop_
_entity_poly.entity_id
_entity_poly.type
_entity_poly.pdbx_seq_one_letter_code
_entity_poly.pdbx_strand_id
1 'polypeptide(L)'
;MSQAVNKEFAVTITRLIQKENLSRDESRSAFSSILTNDVTEMHQGAFLAALTAKGETDQEVAGSWEAIYDLDTTKVAIDGSIHVAENSGTGMDSFKTFNISTAAAIIAAGGGIPMARHGARAITSICGTVDMAEALGVDVECTADVVAKSIETAGIGLFNGMSPHIHPLGLGRILSQIHFGSTLNIAASLANPALPAIGVRGVYSQQMILPVARVMQAIGYRNAIVLYGTIDGSKRGMDEASVCGMTYCARIGPENGMDEFTIDPETLGLSHQNCYDLSPEKDIETESKRFVDLLRNRENGARKDAAILNAGLIFLAAGKGVHLEDGVKQATDILESGVAFETLEKWVVAQNTDPEKGLKKLHTLAS
;
A
#
# COMPACT_ATOMS: atom_id res chain seq x y z
N MET A 1 7.68 -4.46 -34.04
CA MET A 1 6.75 -5.51 -33.58
C MET A 1 6.48 -6.49 -34.72
N SER A 2 6.67 -7.80 -34.52
CA SER A 2 6.40 -8.78 -35.58
C SER A 2 4.91 -9.13 -35.61
N GLN A 3 4.35 -9.32 -36.82
CA GLN A 3 2.95 -9.71 -36.99
C GLN A 3 2.63 -11.07 -36.32
N ALA A 4 3.63 -11.93 -36.15
CA ALA A 4 3.51 -13.22 -35.50
C ALA A 4 3.24 -13.08 -33.99
N VAL A 5 3.99 -12.21 -33.29
CA VAL A 5 3.84 -11.97 -31.84
C VAL A 5 2.43 -11.42 -31.55
N ASN A 6 1.94 -10.48 -32.34
CA ASN A 6 0.60 -9.92 -32.18
C ASN A 6 -0.51 -10.98 -32.38
N LYS A 7 -0.33 -11.94 -33.31
CA LYS A 7 -1.32 -13.03 -33.53
C LYS A 7 -1.33 -14.00 -32.36
N GLU A 8 -0.20 -14.37 -31.81
CA GLU A 8 -0.09 -15.25 -30.65
C GLU A 8 -0.72 -14.57 -29.41
N PHE A 9 -0.42 -13.31 -29.18
CA PHE A 9 -1.00 -12.52 -28.11
C PHE A 9 -2.53 -12.37 -28.22
N ALA A 10 -3.06 -12.25 -29.45
CA ALA A 10 -4.50 -12.22 -29.72
C ALA A 10 -5.21 -13.54 -29.32
N VAL A 11 -4.52 -14.69 -29.43
CA VAL A 11 -5.05 -15.98 -28.96
C VAL A 11 -5.22 -15.94 -27.43
N THR A 12 -4.24 -15.41 -26.69
CA THR A 12 -4.33 -15.24 -25.24
C THR A 12 -5.51 -14.34 -24.84
N ILE A 13 -5.71 -13.22 -25.55
CA ILE A 13 -6.88 -12.35 -25.32
C ILE A 13 -8.19 -13.12 -25.56
N THR A 14 -8.26 -13.92 -26.65
CA THR A 14 -9.45 -14.71 -26.98
C THR A 14 -9.78 -15.71 -25.87
N ARG A 15 -8.80 -16.39 -25.32
CA ARG A 15 -8.97 -17.29 -24.16
C ARG A 15 -9.53 -16.56 -22.94
N LEU A 16 -9.02 -15.37 -22.61
CA LEU A 16 -9.55 -14.55 -21.53
C LEU A 16 -11.01 -14.13 -21.77
N ILE A 17 -11.37 -13.75 -22.99
CA ILE A 17 -12.76 -13.44 -23.38
C ILE A 17 -13.67 -14.67 -23.18
N GLN A 18 -13.16 -15.88 -23.43
CA GLN A 18 -13.84 -17.15 -23.20
C GLN A 18 -13.85 -17.59 -21.73
N LYS A 19 -13.36 -16.73 -20.83
CA LYS A 19 -13.27 -16.98 -19.38
C LYS A 19 -12.27 -18.09 -18.99
N GLU A 20 -11.33 -18.42 -19.86
CA GLU A 20 -10.26 -19.35 -19.53
C GLU A 20 -9.19 -18.65 -18.66
N ASN A 21 -8.69 -19.37 -17.66
CA ASN A 21 -7.62 -18.88 -16.82
C ASN A 21 -6.26 -19.07 -17.50
N LEU A 22 -5.35 -18.14 -17.26
CA LEU A 22 -3.94 -18.31 -17.60
C LEU A 22 -3.19 -18.95 -16.42
N SER A 23 -2.18 -19.72 -16.75
CA SER A 23 -1.20 -20.13 -15.75
C SER A 23 -0.35 -18.93 -15.31
N ARG A 24 0.39 -19.06 -14.19
CA ARG A 24 1.34 -18.06 -13.70
C ARG A 24 2.37 -17.67 -14.77
N ASP A 25 2.94 -18.66 -15.46
CA ASP A 25 3.96 -18.45 -16.50
C ASP A 25 3.37 -17.76 -17.73
N GLU A 26 2.15 -18.13 -18.15
CA GLU A 26 1.46 -17.47 -19.28
C GLU A 26 1.14 -15.99 -18.94
N SER A 27 0.68 -15.72 -17.71
CA SER A 27 0.43 -14.37 -17.25
C SER A 27 1.74 -13.56 -17.20
N ARG A 28 2.82 -14.12 -16.61
CA ARG A 28 4.14 -13.48 -16.58
C ARG A 28 4.64 -13.14 -17.98
N SER A 29 4.53 -14.07 -18.93
CA SER A 29 4.94 -13.87 -20.32
C SER A 29 4.13 -12.75 -20.99
N ALA A 30 2.81 -12.73 -20.80
CA ALA A 30 1.94 -11.70 -21.35
C ALA A 30 2.27 -10.31 -20.79
N PHE A 31 2.43 -10.19 -19.46
CA PHE A 31 2.82 -8.92 -18.83
C PHE A 31 4.23 -8.48 -19.22
N SER A 32 5.18 -9.41 -19.40
CA SER A 32 6.51 -9.10 -19.94
C SER A 32 6.39 -8.43 -21.30
N SER A 33 5.61 -8.99 -22.21
CA SER A 33 5.40 -8.41 -23.56
C SER A 33 4.71 -7.02 -23.51
N ILE A 34 3.85 -6.79 -22.51
CA ILE A 34 3.22 -5.49 -22.29
C ILE A 34 4.23 -4.45 -21.78
N LEU A 35 5.02 -4.83 -20.78
CA LEU A 35 6.03 -3.93 -20.17
C LEU A 35 7.13 -3.55 -21.16
N THR A 36 7.62 -4.50 -21.96
CA THR A 36 8.65 -4.26 -23.00
C THR A 36 8.09 -3.63 -24.28
N ASN A 37 6.77 -3.42 -24.34
CA ASN A 37 6.07 -2.86 -25.50
C ASN A 37 6.24 -3.70 -26.77
N ASP A 38 6.31 -5.03 -26.65
CA ASP A 38 6.46 -5.96 -27.76
C ASP A 38 5.14 -6.24 -28.52
N VAL A 39 3.99 -5.86 -27.92
CA VAL A 39 2.66 -5.92 -28.51
C VAL A 39 2.05 -4.52 -28.61
N THR A 40 1.12 -4.34 -29.54
CA THR A 40 0.50 -3.01 -29.75
C THR A 40 -0.29 -2.55 -28.55
N GLU A 41 -0.39 -1.24 -28.33
CA GLU A 41 -1.19 -0.64 -27.25
C GLU A 41 -2.66 -1.10 -27.27
N MET A 42 -3.20 -1.32 -28.47
CA MET A 42 -4.55 -1.89 -28.63
C MET A 42 -4.65 -3.30 -28.00
N HIS A 43 -3.66 -4.16 -28.21
CA HIS A 43 -3.61 -5.49 -27.60
C HIS A 43 -3.37 -5.40 -26.09
N GLN A 44 -2.53 -4.48 -25.62
CA GLN A 44 -2.28 -4.27 -24.20
C GLN A 44 -3.56 -3.88 -23.47
N GLY A 45 -4.28 -2.88 -23.98
CA GLY A 45 -5.57 -2.46 -23.42
C GLY A 45 -6.63 -3.55 -23.45
N ALA A 46 -6.75 -4.27 -24.58
CA ALA A 46 -7.69 -5.38 -24.73
C ALA A 46 -7.39 -6.54 -23.76
N PHE A 47 -6.12 -6.89 -23.56
CA PHE A 47 -5.68 -7.91 -22.62
C PHE A 47 -6.07 -7.53 -21.18
N LEU A 48 -5.70 -6.33 -20.72
CA LEU A 48 -6.01 -5.84 -19.38
C LEU A 48 -7.54 -5.81 -19.13
N ALA A 49 -8.30 -5.31 -20.10
CA ALA A 49 -9.75 -5.27 -20.00
C ALA A 49 -10.39 -6.67 -19.98
N ALA A 50 -9.90 -7.61 -20.81
CA ALA A 50 -10.41 -8.97 -20.84
C ALA A 50 -10.09 -9.72 -19.55
N LEU A 51 -8.87 -9.58 -19.01
CA LEU A 51 -8.45 -10.19 -17.75
C LEU A 51 -9.29 -9.68 -16.58
N THR A 52 -9.47 -8.36 -16.47
CA THR A 52 -10.31 -7.73 -15.45
C THR A 52 -11.77 -8.13 -15.57
N ALA A 53 -12.34 -8.15 -16.79
CA ALA A 53 -13.73 -8.56 -17.02
C ALA A 53 -13.98 -10.06 -16.78
N LYS A 54 -12.95 -10.90 -16.92
CA LYS A 54 -12.99 -12.31 -16.55
C LYS A 54 -13.05 -12.48 -15.03
N GLY A 55 -12.33 -11.66 -14.30
CA GLY A 55 -11.94 -11.81 -12.91
C GLY A 55 -10.61 -12.56 -12.80
N GLU A 56 -9.62 -11.93 -12.22
CA GLU A 56 -8.26 -12.46 -12.11
C GLU A 56 -8.19 -13.59 -11.08
N THR A 57 -7.36 -14.59 -11.36
CA THR A 57 -6.97 -15.59 -10.38
C THR A 57 -5.71 -15.13 -9.64
N ASP A 58 -5.46 -15.72 -8.47
CA ASP A 58 -4.23 -15.50 -7.69
C ASP A 58 -2.96 -15.81 -8.50
N GLN A 59 -2.99 -16.85 -9.35
CA GLN A 59 -1.87 -17.20 -10.22
C GLN A 59 -1.63 -16.19 -11.33
N GLU A 60 -2.67 -15.64 -11.91
CA GLU A 60 -2.56 -14.58 -12.93
C GLU A 60 -2.01 -13.28 -12.33
N VAL A 61 -2.46 -12.90 -11.14
CA VAL A 61 -1.92 -11.73 -10.43
C VAL A 61 -0.48 -11.96 -10.00
N ALA A 62 -0.13 -13.14 -9.49
CA ALA A 62 1.24 -13.46 -9.13
C ALA A 62 2.19 -13.43 -10.34
N GLY A 63 1.77 -13.97 -11.50
CA GLY A 63 2.55 -13.90 -12.74
C GLY A 63 2.74 -12.47 -13.24
N SER A 64 1.71 -11.62 -13.14
CA SER A 64 1.83 -10.19 -13.48
C SER A 64 2.79 -9.46 -12.55
N TRP A 65 2.73 -9.75 -11.24
CA TRP A 65 3.66 -9.22 -10.25
C TRP A 65 5.12 -9.62 -10.56
N GLU A 66 5.37 -10.89 -10.91
CA GLU A 66 6.71 -11.36 -11.28
C GLU A 66 7.28 -10.58 -12.48
N ALA A 67 6.47 -10.38 -13.52
CA ALA A 67 6.90 -9.61 -14.67
C ALA A 67 7.28 -8.18 -14.28
N ILE A 68 6.46 -7.51 -13.47
CA ILE A 68 6.72 -6.14 -13.01
C ILE A 68 7.96 -6.10 -12.11
N TYR A 69 8.04 -7.01 -11.13
CA TYR A 69 9.15 -7.03 -10.19
C TYR A 69 10.49 -7.35 -10.88
N ASP A 70 10.49 -8.29 -11.82
CA ASP A 70 11.71 -8.71 -12.50
C ASP A 70 12.21 -7.70 -13.53
N LEU A 71 11.30 -7.09 -14.30
CA LEU A 71 11.64 -6.29 -15.47
C LEU A 71 11.53 -4.78 -15.23
N ASP A 72 10.62 -4.36 -14.37
CA ASP A 72 10.24 -2.94 -14.22
C ASP A 72 10.33 -2.43 -12.78
N THR A 73 11.06 -3.11 -11.90
CA THR A 73 11.27 -2.64 -10.53
C THR A 73 12.75 -2.47 -10.24
N THR A 74 13.13 -1.27 -9.82
CA THR A 74 14.48 -0.97 -9.33
C THR A 74 14.65 -1.60 -7.94
N LYS A 75 15.26 -2.78 -7.90
CA LYS A 75 15.46 -3.56 -6.67
C LYS A 75 16.52 -2.89 -5.80
N VAL A 76 16.27 -2.86 -4.49
CA VAL A 76 17.23 -2.35 -3.50
C VAL A 76 17.69 -3.47 -2.57
N ALA A 77 18.93 -3.35 -2.11
CA ALA A 77 19.46 -4.17 -1.04
C ALA A 77 19.32 -3.40 0.29
N ILE A 78 18.60 -3.97 1.24
CA ILE A 78 18.53 -3.50 2.63
C ILE A 78 19.34 -4.51 3.46
N ASP A 79 20.03 -4.02 4.51
CA ASP A 79 20.79 -4.90 5.41
C ASP A 79 19.95 -6.12 5.81
N GLY A 80 20.48 -7.32 5.58
CA GLY A 80 19.77 -8.59 5.78
C GLY A 80 19.35 -8.88 7.23
N SER A 81 19.85 -8.09 8.20
CA SER A 81 19.39 -8.12 9.59
C SER A 81 18.09 -7.34 9.80
N ILE A 82 17.68 -6.51 8.83
CA ILE A 82 16.49 -5.65 8.89
C ILE A 82 15.33 -6.38 8.20
N HIS A 83 14.31 -6.74 8.97
CA HIS A 83 13.07 -7.29 8.44
C HIS A 83 12.07 -6.16 8.17
N VAL A 84 11.96 -5.78 6.91
CA VAL A 84 11.07 -4.69 6.51
C VAL A 84 9.61 -5.15 6.44
N ALA A 85 8.73 -4.26 6.86
CA ALA A 85 7.28 -4.38 6.70
C ALA A 85 6.75 -3.35 5.71
N GLU A 86 5.61 -3.64 5.09
CA GLU A 86 4.84 -2.65 4.34
C GLU A 86 3.42 -2.54 4.85
N ASN A 87 2.78 -1.42 4.58
CA ASN A 87 1.34 -1.29 4.69
C ASN A 87 0.80 -0.40 3.56
N SER A 88 -0.28 -0.85 2.95
CA SER A 88 -0.95 -0.07 1.89
C SER A 88 -2.34 -0.65 1.61
N GLY A 89 -3.22 0.17 1.03
CA GLY A 89 -4.48 -0.26 0.47
C GLY A 89 -4.37 -0.49 -1.04
N THR A 90 -5.33 -1.22 -1.62
CA THR A 90 -5.45 -1.38 -3.08
C THR A 90 -6.00 -0.11 -3.76
N GLY A 91 -6.51 0.85 -2.99
CA GLY A 91 -7.36 1.91 -3.52
C GLY A 91 -8.71 1.36 -4.03
N MET A 92 -9.48 2.16 -4.76
CA MET A 92 -10.81 1.80 -5.31
C MET A 92 -11.90 1.53 -4.26
N ASP A 93 -11.62 1.69 -2.99
CA ASP A 93 -12.59 1.61 -1.90
C ASP A 93 -13.70 2.66 -2.04
N SER A 94 -14.85 2.35 -1.48
CA SER A 94 -16.07 3.17 -1.66
C SER A 94 -16.21 4.32 -0.64
N PHE A 95 -15.41 4.31 0.41
CA PHE A 95 -15.34 5.38 1.41
C PHE A 95 -13.92 5.92 1.50
N LYS A 96 -13.72 7.18 1.08
CA LYS A 96 -12.40 7.81 1.09
C LYS A 96 -12.08 8.36 2.47
N THR A 97 -10.90 8.00 2.96
CA THR A 97 -10.36 8.39 4.26
C THR A 97 -9.17 9.33 4.10
N PHE A 98 -8.76 9.96 5.19
CA PHE A 98 -7.44 10.57 5.27
C PHE A 98 -6.34 9.50 5.15
N ASN A 99 -5.07 9.91 5.07
CA ASN A 99 -3.95 8.98 4.87
C ASN A 99 -3.65 8.11 6.11
N ILE A 100 -4.62 7.27 6.54
CA ILE A 100 -4.55 6.38 7.71
C ILE A 100 -3.30 5.50 7.64
N SER A 101 -3.08 4.82 6.50
CA SER A 101 -1.93 3.93 6.31
C SER A 101 -0.59 4.67 6.47
N THR A 102 -0.50 5.96 6.08
CA THR A 102 0.72 6.76 6.26
C THR A 102 0.96 7.08 7.73
N ALA A 103 -0.07 7.48 8.46
CA ALA A 103 0.02 7.73 9.89
C ALA A 103 0.43 6.45 10.65
N ALA A 104 -0.24 5.33 10.35
CA ALA A 104 0.07 4.03 10.93
C ALA A 104 1.51 3.58 10.67
N ALA A 105 2.04 3.80 9.46
CA ALA A 105 3.43 3.47 9.12
C ALA A 105 4.45 4.29 9.93
N ILE A 106 4.20 5.60 10.10
CA ILE A 106 5.08 6.47 10.89
C ILE A 106 5.08 6.06 12.37
N ILE A 107 3.90 5.74 12.92
CA ILE A 107 3.76 5.22 14.29
C ILE A 107 4.51 3.88 14.44
N ALA A 108 4.31 2.95 13.50
CA ALA A 108 4.99 1.65 13.51
C ALA A 108 6.52 1.79 13.41
N ALA A 109 7.01 2.69 12.56
CA ALA A 109 8.43 3.00 12.43
C ALA A 109 9.00 3.58 13.74
N GLY A 110 8.25 4.47 14.42
CA GLY A 110 8.58 4.97 15.75
C GLY A 110 8.69 3.87 16.81
N GLY A 111 7.95 2.78 16.65
CA GLY A 111 8.02 1.57 17.45
C GLY A 111 9.07 0.57 17.02
N GLY A 112 9.94 0.93 16.07
CA GLY A 112 11.07 0.12 15.64
C GLY A 112 10.71 -0.97 14.63
N ILE A 113 9.59 -0.82 13.87
CA ILE A 113 9.31 -1.64 12.70
C ILE A 113 9.81 -0.92 11.45
N PRO A 114 10.83 -1.42 10.75
CA PRO A 114 11.32 -0.79 9.52
C PRO A 114 10.25 -0.86 8.42
N MET A 115 9.77 0.29 7.95
CA MET A 115 8.68 0.42 7.00
C MET A 115 9.20 0.76 5.60
N ALA A 116 9.01 -0.17 4.67
CA ALA A 116 9.30 0.02 3.24
C ALA A 116 7.97 0.28 2.51
N ARG A 117 7.53 1.53 2.45
CA ARG A 117 6.28 1.87 1.78
C ARG A 117 6.46 1.95 0.27
N HIS A 118 5.45 1.53 -0.47
CA HIS A 118 5.34 1.69 -1.91
C HIS A 118 3.97 2.27 -2.24
N GLY A 119 3.93 3.38 -2.96
CA GLY A 119 2.66 4.07 -3.21
C GLY A 119 2.70 4.96 -4.44
N ALA A 120 1.55 5.55 -4.76
CA ALA A 120 1.36 6.41 -5.90
C ALA A 120 0.75 7.77 -5.50
N ARG A 121 0.76 8.72 -6.44
CA ARG A 121 -0.01 9.95 -6.35
C ARG A 121 -1.51 9.65 -6.48
N ALA A 122 -2.33 10.55 -5.99
CA ALA A 122 -3.78 10.42 -6.09
C ALA A 122 -4.24 10.38 -7.56
N ILE A 123 -5.11 9.41 -7.88
CA ILE A 123 -5.82 9.37 -9.15
C ILE A 123 -7.27 9.81 -8.95
N THR A 124 -7.89 9.41 -7.84
CA THR A 124 -9.31 9.66 -7.54
C THR A 124 -9.56 10.28 -6.17
N SER A 125 -8.56 10.32 -5.29
CA SER A 125 -8.62 10.95 -3.96
C SER A 125 -8.03 12.36 -4.01
N ILE A 126 -8.25 13.15 -2.94
CA ILE A 126 -7.69 14.51 -2.82
C ILE A 126 -6.18 14.47 -2.56
N CYS A 127 -5.73 13.43 -1.84
CA CYS A 127 -4.34 13.29 -1.41
C CYS A 127 -3.93 11.81 -1.39
N GLY A 128 -3.08 11.42 -2.33
CA GLY A 128 -2.46 10.11 -2.35
C GLY A 128 -1.31 10.00 -1.32
N THR A 129 -0.78 8.79 -1.17
CA THR A 129 0.35 8.54 -0.26
C THR A 129 1.58 9.38 -0.61
N VAL A 130 1.90 9.50 -1.91
CA VAL A 130 3.04 10.30 -2.40
C VAL A 130 2.79 11.79 -2.21
N ASP A 131 1.56 12.26 -2.47
CA ASP A 131 1.19 13.66 -2.30
C ASP A 131 1.29 14.09 -0.84
N MET A 132 0.85 13.24 0.10
CA MET A 132 1.00 13.49 1.54
C MET A 132 2.48 13.56 1.95
N ALA A 133 3.30 12.59 1.55
CA ALA A 133 4.72 12.59 1.89
C ALA A 133 5.44 13.85 1.36
N GLU A 134 5.17 14.24 0.12
CA GLU A 134 5.68 15.48 -0.47
C GLU A 134 5.19 16.73 0.29
N ALA A 135 3.91 16.76 0.71
CA ALA A 135 3.38 17.87 1.50
C ALA A 135 4.07 17.98 2.87
N LEU A 136 4.42 16.85 3.48
CA LEU A 136 5.15 16.78 4.74
C LEU A 136 6.66 17.12 4.62
N GLY A 137 7.17 17.31 3.40
CA GLY A 137 8.56 17.71 3.17
C GLY A 137 9.51 16.57 2.80
N VAL A 138 9.01 15.34 2.58
CA VAL A 138 9.80 14.22 2.05
C VAL A 138 10.07 14.41 0.57
N ASP A 139 11.28 14.10 0.10
CA ASP A 139 11.59 14.06 -1.33
C ASP A 139 11.14 12.74 -1.94
N VAL A 140 10.05 12.79 -2.69
CA VAL A 140 9.40 11.62 -3.31
C VAL A 140 9.96 11.27 -4.69
N GLU A 141 10.87 12.09 -5.21
CA GLU A 141 11.52 11.88 -6.52
C GLU A 141 12.98 11.41 -6.38
N CYS A 142 13.44 11.12 -5.16
CA CYS A 142 14.77 10.59 -4.93
C CYS A 142 14.93 9.15 -5.49
N THR A 143 16.18 8.71 -5.65
CA THR A 143 16.48 7.36 -6.15
C THR A 143 16.11 6.28 -5.14
N ALA A 144 15.94 5.06 -5.63
CA ALA A 144 15.60 3.91 -4.78
C ALA A 144 16.63 3.66 -3.66
N ASP A 145 17.93 3.93 -3.90
CA ASP A 145 18.99 3.79 -2.89
C ASP A 145 18.85 4.81 -1.74
N VAL A 146 18.43 6.04 -2.02
CA VAL A 146 18.13 7.03 -0.98
C VAL A 146 16.97 6.58 -0.11
N VAL A 147 15.94 5.99 -0.71
CA VAL A 147 14.80 5.42 0.03
C VAL A 147 15.25 4.24 0.90
N ALA A 148 16.06 3.33 0.35
CA ALA A 148 16.62 2.20 1.12
C ALA A 148 17.43 2.70 2.31
N LYS A 149 18.28 3.71 2.11
CA LYS A 149 19.05 4.34 3.19
C LYS A 149 18.17 5.00 4.25
N SER A 150 17.06 5.61 3.85
CA SER A 150 16.08 6.16 4.78
C SER A 150 15.44 5.07 5.64
N ILE A 151 15.08 3.92 5.06
CA ILE A 151 14.55 2.77 5.82
C ILE A 151 15.57 2.31 6.87
N GLU A 152 16.85 2.21 6.51
CA GLU A 152 17.92 1.79 7.43
C GLU A 152 18.19 2.79 8.56
N THR A 153 18.09 4.10 8.30
CA THR A 153 18.52 5.14 9.24
C THR A 153 17.38 5.82 9.99
N ALA A 154 16.23 6.00 9.35
CA ALA A 154 15.03 6.62 9.94
C ALA A 154 13.91 5.61 10.26
N GLY A 155 14.08 4.35 9.86
CA GLY A 155 13.07 3.30 10.06
C GLY A 155 11.92 3.35 9.07
N ILE A 156 11.91 4.27 8.09
CA ILE A 156 10.82 4.41 7.12
C ILE A 156 11.33 5.00 5.80
N GLY A 157 10.77 4.54 4.69
CA GLY A 157 10.97 5.10 3.37
C GLY A 157 9.77 4.86 2.46
N LEU A 158 9.59 5.72 1.47
CA LEU A 158 8.51 5.63 0.48
C LEU A 158 9.08 5.61 -0.94
N PHE A 159 8.89 4.49 -1.63
CA PHE A 159 9.12 4.36 -3.05
C PHE A 159 7.91 4.93 -3.82
N ASN A 160 8.15 5.93 -4.67
CA ASN A 160 7.13 6.50 -5.53
C ASN A 160 6.93 5.60 -6.76
N GLY A 161 5.87 4.78 -6.75
CA GLY A 161 5.56 3.84 -7.83
C GLY A 161 5.23 4.47 -9.18
N MET A 162 5.13 5.80 -9.28
CA MET A 162 4.97 6.53 -10.54
C MET A 162 6.29 7.10 -11.05
N SER A 163 7.37 7.05 -10.26
CA SER A 163 8.68 7.57 -10.63
C SER A 163 9.44 6.57 -11.52
N PRO A 164 10.10 7.04 -12.60
CA PRO A 164 10.97 6.21 -13.41
C PRO A 164 12.22 5.74 -12.64
N HIS A 165 12.53 6.31 -11.48
CA HIS A 165 13.57 5.80 -10.59
C HIS A 165 13.18 4.48 -9.92
N ILE A 166 11.89 4.20 -9.85
CA ILE A 166 11.33 3.00 -9.21
C ILE A 166 10.84 2.00 -10.26
N HIS A 167 10.07 2.46 -11.26
CA HIS A 167 9.58 1.65 -12.36
C HIS A 167 10.01 2.25 -13.70
N PRO A 168 11.23 1.92 -14.20
CA PRO A 168 11.84 2.61 -15.33
C PRO A 168 11.32 2.18 -16.70
N LEU A 169 10.60 1.06 -16.83
CA LEU A 169 10.32 0.46 -18.12
C LEU A 169 8.94 0.85 -18.70
N GLY A 170 7.87 0.23 -18.27
CA GLY A 170 6.58 0.31 -18.94
C GLY A 170 5.39 0.63 -18.05
N LEU A 171 5.50 0.41 -16.75
CA LEU A 171 4.37 0.52 -15.83
C LEU A 171 3.77 1.94 -15.81
N GLY A 172 4.60 2.98 -15.72
CA GLY A 172 4.14 4.37 -15.75
C GLY A 172 3.40 4.73 -17.04
N ARG A 173 3.91 4.27 -18.20
CA ARG A 173 3.25 4.43 -19.51
C ARG A 173 1.87 3.79 -19.53
N ILE A 174 1.77 2.56 -19.02
CA ILE A 174 0.49 1.80 -19.04
C ILE A 174 -0.53 2.47 -18.11
N LEU A 175 -0.15 2.77 -16.87
CA LEU A 175 -1.03 3.37 -15.87
C LEU A 175 -1.54 4.76 -16.29
N SER A 176 -0.73 5.53 -17.03
CA SER A 176 -1.16 6.84 -17.55
C SER A 176 -2.21 6.78 -18.66
N GLN A 177 -2.47 5.60 -19.24
CA GLN A 177 -3.36 5.43 -20.39
C GLN A 177 -4.62 4.65 -20.09
N ILE A 178 -4.59 3.67 -19.16
CA ILE A 178 -5.71 2.72 -19.01
C ILE A 178 -6.94 3.28 -18.27
N HIS A 179 -6.80 4.24 -17.39
CA HIS A 179 -7.86 4.94 -16.65
C HIS A 179 -9.01 4.08 -16.09
N PHE A 180 -8.77 2.80 -15.80
CA PHE A 180 -9.70 1.89 -15.14
C PHE A 180 -8.98 0.93 -14.19
N GLY A 181 -9.71 0.39 -13.21
CA GLY A 181 -9.17 -0.61 -12.28
C GLY A 181 -8.83 -1.91 -13.00
N SER A 182 -7.64 -2.43 -12.79
CA SER A 182 -7.14 -3.64 -13.44
C SER A 182 -6.26 -4.45 -12.47
N THR A 183 -5.80 -5.61 -12.89
CA THR A 183 -4.80 -6.45 -12.21
C THR A 183 -3.61 -5.64 -11.69
N LEU A 184 -3.25 -4.55 -12.38
CA LEU A 184 -2.13 -3.68 -11.99
C LEU A 184 -2.37 -2.98 -10.65
N ASN A 185 -3.61 -2.72 -10.24
CA ASN A 185 -3.90 -2.14 -8.92
C ASN A 185 -3.42 -3.03 -7.76
N ILE A 186 -3.38 -4.35 -7.99
CA ILE A 186 -2.86 -5.30 -7.00
C ILE A 186 -1.38 -5.59 -7.28
N ALA A 187 -1.07 -6.08 -8.48
CA ALA A 187 0.26 -6.55 -8.82
C ALA A 187 1.33 -5.45 -8.75
N ALA A 188 1.08 -4.28 -9.34
CA ALA A 188 2.03 -3.17 -9.33
C ALA A 188 2.23 -2.59 -7.93
N SER A 189 1.15 -2.48 -7.14
CA SER A 189 1.26 -1.96 -5.78
C SER A 189 2.00 -2.91 -4.82
N LEU A 190 2.09 -4.20 -5.15
CA LEU A 190 2.88 -5.19 -4.43
C LEU A 190 4.33 -5.32 -4.96
N ALA A 191 4.66 -4.68 -6.09
CA ALA A 191 6.01 -4.71 -6.68
C ALA A 191 6.96 -3.74 -5.96
N ASN A 192 7.07 -3.91 -4.65
CA ASN A 192 7.89 -3.07 -3.77
C ASN A 192 9.37 -3.37 -3.97
N PRO A 193 10.24 -2.35 -4.23
CA PRO A 193 11.68 -2.53 -4.41
C PRO A 193 12.39 -3.28 -3.29
N ALA A 194 11.92 -3.15 -2.04
CA ALA A 194 12.52 -3.76 -0.85
C ALA A 194 12.07 -5.20 -0.59
N LEU A 195 11.13 -5.74 -1.36
CA LEU A 195 10.58 -7.10 -1.23
C LEU A 195 10.22 -7.49 0.21
N PRO A 196 9.30 -6.78 0.87
CA PRO A 196 8.96 -7.04 2.26
C PRO A 196 8.28 -8.41 2.42
N ALA A 197 8.62 -9.12 3.50
CA ALA A 197 7.99 -10.39 3.86
C ALA A 197 6.88 -10.23 4.93
N ILE A 198 6.73 -9.03 5.47
CA ILE A 198 5.72 -8.65 6.48
C ILE A 198 4.83 -7.58 5.87
N GLY A 199 3.49 -7.70 6.05
CA GLY A 199 2.61 -6.70 5.46
C GLY A 199 1.24 -6.57 6.12
N VAL A 200 0.64 -5.38 6.00
CA VAL A 200 -0.78 -5.13 6.25
C VAL A 200 -1.38 -4.55 4.98
N ARG A 201 -2.35 -5.27 4.41
CA ARG A 201 -2.91 -4.93 3.10
C ARG A 201 -4.41 -4.71 3.17
N GLY A 202 -4.84 -3.48 2.91
CA GLY A 202 -6.23 -3.19 2.71
C GLY A 202 -6.72 -3.55 1.31
N VAL A 203 -7.97 -3.98 1.20
CA VAL A 203 -8.62 -4.30 -0.07
C VAL A 203 -9.95 -3.54 -0.21
N TYR A 204 -10.36 -3.28 -1.45
CA TYR A 204 -11.56 -2.48 -1.74
C TYR A 204 -12.90 -3.19 -1.50
N SER A 205 -12.90 -4.49 -1.21
CA SER A 205 -14.10 -5.26 -0.86
C SER A 205 -13.74 -6.52 -0.08
N GLN A 206 -14.68 -6.99 0.73
CA GLN A 206 -14.51 -8.18 1.56
C GLN A 206 -14.18 -9.44 0.73
N GLN A 207 -14.74 -9.56 -0.49
CA GLN A 207 -14.49 -10.69 -1.39
C GLN A 207 -13.05 -10.76 -1.87
N MET A 208 -12.30 -9.65 -1.81
CA MET A 208 -10.89 -9.59 -2.24
C MET A 208 -9.90 -10.00 -1.14
N ILE A 209 -10.35 -10.20 0.10
CA ILE A 209 -9.46 -10.55 1.21
C ILE A 209 -8.66 -11.83 0.91
N LEU A 210 -9.37 -12.95 0.69
CA LEU A 210 -8.71 -14.23 0.44
C LEU A 210 -7.94 -14.28 -0.91
N PRO A 211 -8.45 -13.77 -2.03
CA PRO A 211 -7.69 -13.69 -3.27
C PRO A 211 -6.36 -12.93 -3.10
N VAL A 212 -6.39 -11.75 -2.49
CA VAL A 212 -5.17 -10.95 -2.29
C VAL A 212 -4.21 -11.61 -1.28
N ALA A 213 -4.75 -12.24 -0.21
CA ALA A 213 -3.92 -13.00 0.72
C ALA A 213 -3.18 -14.15 0.02
N ARG A 214 -3.84 -14.90 -0.88
CA ARG A 214 -3.18 -15.94 -1.68
C ARG A 214 -2.11 -15.38 -2.61
N VAL A 215 -2.37 -14.23 -3.24
CA VAL A 215 -1.35 -13.54 -4.05
C VAL A 215 -0.14 -13.18 -3.18
N MET A 216 -0.35 -12.54 -2.03
CA MET A 216 0.73 -12.14 -1.13
C MET A 216 1.54 -13.38 -0.67
N GLN A 217 0.87 -14.48 -0.32
CA GLN A 217 1.53 -15.74 0.02
C GLN A 217 2.35 -16.29 -1.17
N ALA A 218 1.78 -16.29 -2.38
CA ALA A 218 2.43 -16.79 -3.59
C ALA A 218 3.67 -15.99 -4.00
N ILE A 219 3.74 -14.70 -3.66
CA ILE A 219 4.88 -13.83 -3.96
C ILE A 219 5.89 -13.69 -2.80
N GLY A 220 5.68 -14.41 -1.69
CA GLY A 220 6.70 -14.57 -0.65
C GLY A 220 6.45 -13.88 0.68
N TYR A 221 5.27 -13.29 0.90
CA TYR A 221 4.91 -12.80 2.24
C TYR A 221 4.77 -13.98 3.21
N ARG A 222 5.36 -13.83 4.39
CA ARG A 222 5.39 -14.87 5.43
C ARG A 222 4.50 -14.52 6.62
N ASN A 223 4.38 -13.23 6.94
CA ASN A 223 3.51 -12.71 7.97
C ASN A 223 2.75 -11.52 7.39
N ALA A 224 1.48 -11.70 7.08
CA ALA A 224 0.68 -10.60 6.56
C ALA A 224 -0.76 -10.66 7.04
N ILE A 225 -1.41 -9.50 7.06
CA ILE A 225 -2.84 -9.35 7.34
C ILE A 225 -3.46 -8.63 6.16
N VAL A 226 -4.43 -9.27 5.51
CA VAL A 226 -5.25 -8.66 4.46
C VAL A 226 -6.60 -8.34 5.05
N LEU A 227 -7.11 -7.14 4.84
CA LEU A 227 -8.28 -6.64 5.56
C LEU A 227 -9.22 -5.77 4.73
N TYR A 228 -10.46 -5.66 5.19
CA TYR A 228 -11.48 -4.74 4.70
C TYR A 228 -12.31 -4.23 5.87
N GLY A 229 -12.35 -2.92 6.06
CA GLY A 229 -13.14 -2.25 7.10
C GLY A 229 -14.53 -1.86 6.59
N THR A 230 -15.56 -2.18 7.38
CA THR A 230 -16.94 -1.77 7.09
C THR A 230 -17.31 -0.47 7.82
N ILE A 231 -18.44 0.09 7.43
CA ILE A 231 -19.08 1.23 8.09
C ILE A 231 -20.48 0.80 8.47
N ASP A 232 -20.81 0.88 9.76
CA ASP A 232 -22.11 0.47 10.27
C ASP A 232 -23.25 1.27 9.62
N GLY A 233 -24.30 0.54 9.28
CA GLY A 233 -25.48 1.10 8.58
C GLY A 233 -25.21 1.50 7.11
N SER A 234 -24.04 1.18 6.54
CA SER A 234 -23.68 1.51 5.16
C SER A 234 -23.28 0.27 4.36
N LYS A 235 -23.42 0.36 3.03
CA LYS A 235 -22.83 -0.61 2.08
C LYS A 235 -21.40 -0.21 1.66
N ARG A 236 -20.91 0.92 2.13
CA ARG A 236 -19.58 1.45 1.85
C ARG A 236 -18.57 0.87 2.84
N GLY A 237 -17.33 0.81 2.45
CA GLY A 237 -16.24 0.40 3.31
C GLY A 237 -14.92 0.95 2.79
N MET A 238 -13.86 0.65 3.51
CA MET A 238 -12.51 1.20 3.32
C MET A 238 -11.47 0.09 3.27
N ASP A 239 -10.38 0.35 2.62
CA ASP A 239 -9.20 -0.52 2.55
C ASP A 239 -8.21 -0.28 3.73
N GLU A 240 -8.77 0.06 4.90
CA GLU A 240 -8.12 0.13 6.21
C GLU A 240 -8.98 -0.56 7.27
N ALA A 241 -8.39 -0.84 8.44
CA ALA A 241 -9.16 -1.27 9.60
C ALA A 241 -10.05 -0.12 10.10
N SER A 242 -11.32 -0.44 10.29
CA SER A 242 -12.35 0.54 10.62
C SER A 242 -12.52 0.72 12.12
N VAL A 243 -12.71 1.96 12.55
CA VAL A 243 -13.20 2.32 13.87
C VAL A 243 -14.70 2.64 13.88
N CYS A 244 -15.36 2.50 12.72
CA CYS A 244 -16.79 2.80 12.54
C CYS A 244 -17.61 1.58 12.10
N GLY A 245 -17.10 0.39 12.32
CA GLY A 245 -17.73 -0.89 11.98
C GLY A 245 -16.72 -2.02 12.04
N MET A 246 -17.19 -3.24 11.77
CA MET A 246 -16.36 -4.43 11.79
C MET A 246 -15.26 -4.40 10.74
N THR A 247 -14.11 -4.96 11.06
CA THR A 247 -13.05 -5.24 10.07
C THR A 247 -12.93 -6.75 9.89
N TYR A 248 -12.97 -7.20 8.64
CA TYR A 248 -12.76 -8.59 8.25
C TYR A 248 -11.33 -8.77 7.79
N CYS A 249 -10.67 -9.83 8.24
CA CYS A 249 -9.25 -10.06 8.04
C CYS A 249 -8.96 -11.50 7.64
N ALA A 250 -7.89 -11.68 6.83
CA ALA A 250 -7.18 -12.94 6.69
C ALA A 250 -5.72 -12.74 7.09
N ARG A 251 -5.20 -13.61 7.94
CA ARG A 251 -3.80 -13.61 8.39
C ARG A 251 -3.02 -14.72 7.70
N ILE A 252 -1.89 -14.38 7.10
CA ILE A 252 -0.88 -15.31 6.60
C ILE A 252 0.12 -15.53 7.74
N GLY A 253 0.24 -16.78 8.19
CA GLY A 253 1.19 -17.17 9.22
C GLY A 253 2.48 -17.76 8.65
N PRO A 254 3.52 -17.96 9.51
CA PRO A 254 4.86 -18.40 9.08
C PRO A 254 4.89 -19.82 8.47
N GLU A 255 3.93 -20.68 8.77
CA GLU A 255 3.82 -22.06 8.24
C GLU A 255 2.91 -22.15 7.01
N ASN A 256 2.72 -21.04 6.27
CA ASN A 256 1.79 -20.93 5.15
C ASN A 256 0.32 -21.22 5.52
N GLY A 257 0.00 -21.20 6.82
CA GLY A 257 -1.37 -21.21 7.30
C GLY A 257 -2.08 -19.90 6.95
N MET A 258 -3.40 -19.99 6.75
CA MET A 258 -4.24 -18.81 6.53
C MET A 258 -5.45 -18.92 7.44
N ASP A 259 -5.59 -17.96 8.33
CA ASP A 259 -6.67 -17.87 9.30
C ASP A 259 -7.50 -16.62 9.06
N GLU A 260 -8.83 -16.76 9.07
CA GLU A 260 -9.76 -15.62 9.00
C GLU A 260 -10.16 -15.21 10.42
N PHE A 261 -10.22 -13.89 10.65
CA PHE A 261 -10.68 -13.32 11.91
C PHE A 261 -11.39 -11.97 11.68
N THR A 262 -12.06 -11.48 12.69
CA THR A 262 -12.72 -10.18 12.67
C THR A 262 -12.24 -9.31 13.82
N ILE A 263 -12.28 -8.00 13.60
CA ILE A 263 -11.98 -7.00 14.62
C ILE A 263 -13.24 -6.19 14.86
N ASP A 264 -13.66 -6.16 16.10
CA ASP A 264 -14.71 -5.27 16.60
C ASP A 264 -14.04 -4.10 17.34
N PRO A 265 -14.10 -2.87 16.81
CA PRO A 265 -13.47 -1.73 17.46
C PRO A 265 -14.03 -1.41 18.84
N GLU A 266 -15.27 -1.85 19.17
CA GLU A 266 -15.85 -1.67 20.51
C GLU A 266 -15.05 -2.44 21.56
N THR A 267 -14.58 -3.65 21.24
CA THR A 267 -13.79 -4.48 22.18
C THR A 267 -12.45 -3.87 22.53
N LEU A 268 -11.95 -2.97 21.67
CA LEU A 268 -10.68 -2.25 21.85
C LEU A 268 -10.88 -0.84 22.42
N GLY A 269 -12.13 -0.41 22.64
CA GLY A 269 -12.46 0.95 23.09
C GLY A 269 -12.20 2.03 22.02
N LEU A 270 -12.15 1.65 20.74
CA LEU A 270 -11.83 2.52 19.60
C LEU A 270 -13.04 2.77 18.69
N SER A 271 -14.27 2.48 19.13
CA SER A 271 -15.47 2.60 18.29
C SER A 271 -15.95 4.04 18.17
N HIS A 272 -16.32 4.45 16.97
CA HIS A 272 -16.89 5.75 16.64
C HIS A 272 -18.13 5.62 15.75
N GLN A 273 -19.18 6.41 16.04
CA GLN A 273 -20.42 6.39 15.26
C GLN A 273 -20.36 7.25 14.00
N ASN A 274 -19.56 8.31 14.03
CA ASN A 274 -19.45 9.24 12.90
C ASN A 274 -18.24 8.93 12.02
N CYS A 275 -18.44 8.11 10.98
CA CYS A 275 -17.37 7.77 10.03
C CYS A 275 -16.88 8.97 9.20
N TYR A 276 -17.67 10.03 9.05
CA TYR A 276 -17.26 11.21 8.27
C TYR A 276 -16.11 11.98 8.91
N ASP A 277 -15.81 11.77 10.19
CA ASP A 277 -14.61 12.29 10.85
C ASP A 277 -13.32 11.73 10.26
N LEU A 278 -13.39 10.56 9.57
CA LEU A 278 -12.29 9.96 8.83
C LEU A 278 -12.09 10.54 7.43
N SER A 279 -13.04 11.33 6.92
CA SER A 279 -12.94 11.92 5.58
C SER A 279 -11.74 12.86 5.47
N PRO A 280 -11.06 12.91 4.30
CA PRO A 280 -10.00 13.88 4.09
C PRO A 280 -10.55 15.31 4.07
N GLU A 281 -9.70 16.28 4.40
CA GLU A 281 -9.99 17.69 4.25
C GLU A 281 -10.13 18.08 2.77
N LYS A 282 -10.61 19.31 2.51
CA LYS A 282 -10.93 19.77 1.15
C LYS A 282 -9.69 20.03 0.28
N ASP A 283 -8.56 20.28 0.91
CA ASP A 283 -7.30 20.58 0.25
C ASP A 283 -6.11 19.95 1.00
N ILE A 284 -5.01 19.81 0.29
CA ILE A 284 -3.82 19.13 0.81
C ILE A 284 -3.12 19.93 1.93
N GLU A 285 -3.20 21.25 1.92
CA GLU A 285 -2.57 22.09 2.96
C GLU A 285 -3.26 21.89 4.31
N THR A 286 -4.59 21.99 4.34
CA THR A 286 -5.39 21.73 5.54
C THR A 286 -5.23 20.29 6.01
N GLU A 287 -5.25 19.33 5.07
CA GLU A 287 -5.08 17.90 5.40
C GLU A 287 -3.71 17.61 5.99
N SER A 288 -2.63 18.14 5.41
CA SER A 288 -1.28 17.91 5.91
C SER A 288 -1.02 18.56 7.28
N LYS A 289 -1.61 19.71 7.54
CA LYS A 289 -1.56 20.36 8.86
C LYS A 289 -2.26 19.51 9.92
N ARG A 290 -3.46 19.05 9.62
CA ARG A 290 -4.24 18.17 10.50
C ARG A 290 -3.53 16.83 10.74
N PHE A 291 -2.89 16.28 9.69
CA PHE A 291 -2.08 15.09 9.78
C PHE A 291 -0.88 15.25 10.73
N VAL A 292 -0.19 16.40 10.67
CA VAL A 292 0.90 16.75 11.60
C VAL A 292 0.38 16.88 13.03
N ASP A 293 -0.78 17.51 13.24
CA ASP A 293 -1.40 17.62 14.57
C ASP A 293 -1.75 16.24 15.15
N LEU A 294 -2.20 15.29 14.32
CA LEU A 294 -2.41 13.91 14.73
C LEU A 294 -1.10 13.27 15.23
N LEU A 295 -0.03 13.34 14.45
CA LEU A 295 1.27 12.75 14.85
C LEU A 295 1.92 13.44 16.05
N ARG A 296 1.54 14.67 16.36
CA ARG A 296 1.91 15.41 17.57
C ARG A 296 0.99 15.15 18.75
N ASN A 297 0.08 14.19 18.63
CA ASN A 297 -0.94 13.87 19.63
C ASN A 297 -1.81 15.10 20.04
N ARG A 298 -2.09 15.99 19.09
CA ARG A 298 -2.94 17.16 19.29
C ARG A 298 -4.36 16.94 18.80
N GLU A 299 -4.61 15.91 18.03
CA GLU A 299 -5.92 15.49 17.57
C GLU A 299 -6.41 14.29 18.40
N ASN A 300 -7.71 14.27 18.71
CA ASN A 300 -8.38 13.16 19.38
C ASN A 300 -9.55 12.66 18.52
N GLY A 301 -10.13 11.52 18.86
CA GLY A 301 -11.29 10.94 18.20
C GLY A 301 -10.93 10.01 17.04
N ALA A 302 -11.84 9.85 16.08
CA ALA A 302 -11.81 8.77 15.10
C ALA A 302 -10.52 8.69 14.29
N ARG A 303 -9.91 9.82 13.91
CA ARG A 303 -8.65 9.82 13.15
C ARG A 303 -7.47 9.26 13.97
N LYS A 304 -7.34 9.68 15.22
CA LYS A 304 -6.30 9.17 16.13
C LYS A 304 -6.50 7.66 16.33
N ASP A 305 -7.71 7.23 16.62
CA ASP A 305 -8.01 5.85 16.92
C ASP A 305 -7.86 4.95 15.68
N ALA A 306 -8.21 5.45 14.48
CA ALA A 306 -7.96 4.74 13.23
C ALA A 306 -6.46 4.58 12.95
N ALA A 307 -5.65 5.61 13.19
CA ALA A 307 -4.20 5.52 13.04
C ALA A 307 -3.58 4.52 14.03
N ILE A 308 -4.03 4.53 15.29
CA ILE A 308 -3.61 3.60 16.34
C ILE A 308 -4.00 2.15 15.99
N LEU A 309 -5.24 1.90 15.58
CA LEU A 309 -5.71 0.56 15.21
C LEU A 309 -4.90 -0.02 14.05
N ASN A 310 -4.68 0.76 12.99
CA ASN A 310 -3.93 0.32 11.82
C ASN A 310 -2.43 0.15 12.11
N ALA A 311 -1.84 0.96 13.00
CA ALA A 311 -0.48 0.73 13.50
C ALA A 311 -0.40 -0.53 14.38
N GLY A 312 -1.38 -0.77 15.23
CA GLY A 312 -1.50 -1.99 16.03
C GLY A 312 -1.47 -3.27 15.19
N LEU A 313 -2.11 -3.24 14.03
CA LEU A 313 -2.07 -4.35 13.06
C LEU A 313 -0.68 -4.57 12.46
N ILE A 314 0.09 -3.50 12.23
CA ILE A 314 1.48 -3.62 11.76
C ILE A 314 2.34 -4.27 12.86
N PHE A 315 2.19 -3.88 14.13
CA PHE A 315 2.87 -4.52 15.24
C PHE A 315 2.51 -6.00 15.37
N LEU A 316 1.22 -6.35 15.23
CA LEU A 316 0.75 -7.73 15.26
C LEU A 316 1.36 -8.55 14.11
N ALA A 317 1.35 -8.04 12.88
CA ALA A 317 1.94 -8.70 11.72
C ALA A 317 3.46 -8.87 11.86
N ALA A 318 4.15 -7.91 12.49
CA ALA A 318 5.57 -7.97 12.76
C ALA A 318 5.95 -8.83 13.98
N GLY A 319 4.96 -9.44 14.67
CA GLY A 319 5.21 -10.30 15.83
C GLY A 319 5.67 -9.55 17.09
N LYS A 320 5.37 -8.26 17.21
CA LYS A 320 5.70 -7.45 18.39
C LYS A 320 4.67 -7.55 19.53
N GLY A 321 3.56 -8.24 19.31
CA GLY A 321 2.55 -8.57 20.29
C GLY A 321 1.91 -9.91 19.95
N VAL A 322 1.31 -10.56 20.94
CA VAL A 322 0.56 -11.81 20.73
C VAL A 322 -0.88 -11.49 20.32
N HIS A 323 -1.42 -10.43 20.87
CA HIS A 323 -2.79 -9.96 20.62
C HIS A 323 -2.78 -8.55 20.01
N LEU A 324 -3.87 -8.18 19.35
CA LEU A 324 -4.02 -6.85 18.74
C LEU A 324 -3.99 -5.74 19.79
N GLU A 325 -4.51 -6.00 20.98
CA GLU A 325 -4.50 -5.06 22.12
C GLU A 325 -3.08 -4.63 22.49
N ASP A 326 -2.10 -5.54 22.40
CA ASP A 326 -0.68 -5.22 22.66
C ASP A 326 -0.16 -4.21 21.63
N GLY A 327 -0.51 -4.43 20.36
CA GLY A 327 -0.14 -3.53 19.27
C GLY A 327 -0.83 -2.17 19.35
N VAL A 328 -2.10 -2.14 19.71
CA VAL A 328 -2.89 -0.91 19.94
C VAL A 328 -2.26 -0.09 21.07
N LYS A 329 -1.92 -0.76 22.19
CA LYS A 329 -1.25 -0.09 23.31
C LYS A 329 0.09 0.49 22.90
N GLN A 330 0.93 -0.29 22.19
CA GLN A 330 2.20 0.19 21.68
C GLN A 330 2.05 1.43 20.78
N ALA A 331 1.08 1.39 19.85
CA ALA A 331 0.80 2.51 18.96
C ALA A 331 0.38 3.76 19.74
N THR A 332 -0.45 3.60 20.77
CA THR A 332 -0.88 4.68 21.67
C THR A 332 0.32 5.30 22.40
N ASP A 333 1.15 4.47 23.03
CA ASP A 333 2.33 4.92 23.79
C ASP A 333 3.31 5.72 22.88
N ILE A 334 3.53 5.27 21.63
CA ILE A 334 4.40 5.94 20.67
C ILE A 334 3.83 7.30 20.24
N LEU A 335 2.53 7.38 20.02
CA LEU A 335 1.88 8.63 19.64
C LEU A 335 1.89 9.63 20.81
N GLU A 336 1.57 9.18 22.03
CA GLU A 336 1.52 10.01 23.24
C GLU A 336 2.90 10.49 23.71
N SER A 337 3.94 9.71 23.47
CA SER A 337 5.32 10.11 23.79
C SER A 337 5.93 11.13 22.81
N GLY A 338 5.28 11.38 21.65
CA GLY A 338 5.79 12.26 20.62
C GLY A 338 6.79 11.61 19.64
N VAL A 339 7.15 10.34 19.86
CA VAL A 339 8.12 9.60 19.02
C VAL A 339 7.63 9.48 17.57
N ALA A 340 6.31 9.45 17.33
CA ALA A 340 5.78 9.44 15.97
C ALA A 340 6.18 10.71 15.18
N PHE A 341 6.10 11.90 15.78
CA PHE A 341 6.52 13.12 15.12
C PHE A 341 8.04 13.20 14.93
N GLU A 342 8.82 12.80 15.93
CA GLU A 342 10.29 12.68 15.80
C GLU A 342 10.70 11.72 14.65
N THR A 343 9.95 10.64 14.46
CA THR A 343 10.16 9.69 13.35
C THR A 343 9.87 10.35 12.00
N LEU A 344 8.82 11.16 11.91
CA LEU A 344 8.54 11.94 10.71
C LEU A 344 9.68 12.93 10.40
N GLU A 345 10.22 13.64 11.41
CA GLU A 345 11.37 14.54 11.21
C GLU A 345 12.60 13.77 10.69
N LYS A 346 12.90 12.61 11.28
CA LYS A 346 13.99 11.74 10.81
C LYS A 346 13.78 11.28 9.37
N TRP A 347 12.53 10.91 9.02
CA TRP A 347 12.19 10.52 7.65
C TRP A 347 12.41 11.66 6.66
N VAL A 348 11.92 12.87 6.97
CA VAL A 348 12.12 14.06 6.14
C VAL A 348 13.62 14.37 5.94
N VAL A 349 14.45 14.13 6.94
CA VAL A 349 15.91 14.32 6.82
C VAL A 349 16.55 13.22 5.97
N ALA A 350 16.21 11.96 6.23
CA ALA A 350 16.86 10.80 5.61
C ALA A 350 16.47 10.59 4.14
N GLN A 351 15.21 10.84 3.80
CA GLN A 351 14.69 10.74 2.44
C GLN A 351 14.56 12.12 1.81
N ASN A 352 15.70 12.80 1.61
CA ASN A 352 15.72 14.14 1.02
C ASN A 352 17.06 14.47 0.39
N THR A 353 17.01 15.17 -0.75
CA THR A 353 18.17 15.78 -1.39
C THR A 353 18.51 17.16 -0.79
N ASP A 354 17.52 17.81 -0.15
CA ASP A 354 17.65 19.07 0.61
C ASP A 354 16.90 18.98 1.93
N PRO A 355 17.51 18.35 2.97
CA PRO A 355 16.87 18.12 4.26
C PRO A 355 16.42 19.41 4.98
N GLU A 356 17.16 20.51 4.83
CA GLU A 356 16.81 21.79 5.49
C GLU A 356 15.52 22.36 4.92
N LYS A 357 15.35 22.31 3.59
CA LYS A 357 14.13 22.72 2.91
C LYS A 357 12.95 21.84 3.32
N GLY A 358 13.17 20.52 3.39
CA GLY A 358 12.17 19.56 3.84
C GLY A 358 11.68 19.85 5.26
N LEU A 359 12.61 19.99 6.22
CA LEU A 359 12.30 20.32 7.61
C LEU A 359 11.59 21.68 7.76
N LYS A 360 12.03 22.69 7.01
CA LYS A 360 11.35 24.00 7.01
C LYS A 360 9.89 23.86 6.58
N LYS A 361 9.60 23.06 5.55
CA LYS A 361 8.23 22.79 5.09
C LYS A 361 7.42 22.11 6.20
N LEU A 362 7.97 21.04 6.80
CA LEU A 362 7.32 20.31 7.89
C LEU A 362 7.04 21.20 9.11
N HIS A 363 8.01 22.01 9.55
CA HIS A 363 7.85 22.88 10.72
C HIS A 363 6.84 24.03 10.48
N THR A 364 6.66 24.43 9.21
CA THR A 364 5.59 25.40 8.86
C THR A 364 4.19 24.78 9.07
N LEU A 365 4.03 23.47 8.83
CA LEU A 365 2.76 22.77 9.14
C LEU A 365 2.58 22.55 10.64
N ALA A 366 3.66 22.44 11.39
CA ALA A 366 3.64 22.20 12.83
C ALA A 366 3.48 23.48 13.69
N SER A 367 3.54 24.66 13.07
CA SER A 367 3.34 25.95 13.71
C SER A 367 1.83 26.26 13.84
#